data_81ad127fe7baa20e98e349e34fafc9e7
#
_entry.id   81ad127fe7baa20e98e349e34fafc9e7
#
_cell.length_a   1.000
_cell.length_b   1.000
_cell.length_c   1.000
_cell.angle_alpha   90.00
_cell.angle_beta   90.00
_cell.angle_gamma   90.00
#
_symmetry.space_group_name_H-M   'P 1'
#
loop_
_entity.id
_entity.type
_entity.pdbx_description
1 polymer ?
#
loop_
_entity_poly.entity_id
_entity_poly.type
_entity_poly.pdbx_seq_one_letter_code
_entity_poly.pdbx_strand_id
1 'polypeptide(L)' 'MNKPYSFNIDQMNGIVEDTYAKIINECENLKKNTNCPNEQVLVLLSVIASNYAITTEKNEN' A
#
# COMPACT_ATOMS: atom_id res chain seq x y z
N MET A 1 14.53 9.27 -18.60
CA MET A 1 14.13 9.25 -18.52
C MET A 1 13.33 9.35 -17.87
N ASN A 2 13.03 9.06 -17.41
CA ASN A 2 12.11 9.17 -16.71
C ASN A 2 12.34 9.56 -15.38
N LYS A 3 11.83 10.58 -14.87
CA LYS A 3 11.94 10.98 -13.61
C LYS A 3 10.99 10.20 -12.81
N PRO A 4 11.26 9.77 -11.61
CA PRO A 4 10.36 9.04 -10.79
C PRO A 4 9.19 9.95 -10.46
N TYR A 5 8.03 9.40 -10.38
CA TYR A 5 6.85 10.16 -10.03
C TYR A 5 6.87 10.42 -8.54
N SER A 6 6.45 11.59 -8.12
CA SER A 6 6.31 11.89 -6.71
C SER A 6 5.00 12.62 -6.51
N PHE A 7 4.35 12.38 -5.40
CA PHE A 7 3.12 13.06 -5.09
C PHE A 7 3.48 14.49 -4.67
N ASN A 8 2.67 15.45 -5.05
CA ASN A 8 2.90 16.82 -4.62
C ASN A 8 2.29 17.02 -3.24
N ILE A 9 2.52 18.17 -2.64
CA ILE A 9 2.05 18.48 -1.31
C ILE A 9 0.56 18.37 -1.15
N ASP A 10 -0.21 18.86 -2.10
CA ASP A 10 -1.65 18.80 -1.98
C ASP A 10 -2.13 17.36 -2.01
N GLN A 11 -1.51 16.52 -2.82
CA GLN A 11 -1.89 15.14 -2.91
C GLN A 11 -1.51 14.43 -1.62
N MET A 12 -0.32 14.74 -1.08
CA MET A 12 0.12 14.10 0.14
C MET A 12 -0.81 14.42 1.31
N ASN A 13 -1.29 15.64 1.36
CA ASN A 13 -2.17 16.04 2.45
C ASN A 13 -3.64 15.72 2.17
N GLY A 14 -3.96 15.27 1.00
CA GLY A 14 -5.33 14.96 0.62
C GLY A 14 -5.52 13.50 0.33
N ILE A 15 -5.47 13.14 -0.97
CA ILE A 15 -5.79 11.79 -1.37
C ILE A 15 -4.83 10.73 -0.83
N VAL A 16 -3.56 11.06 -0.70
CA VAL A 16 -2.60 10.08 -0.22
C VAL A 16 -2.87 9.78 1.26
N GLU A 17 -3.08 10.83 2.04
CA GLU A 17 -3.34 10.67 3.45
C GLU A 17 -4.65 9.93 3.65
N ASP A 18 -5.65 10.25 2.85
CA ASP A 18 -6.94 9.61 2.94
C ASP A 18 -6.82 8.12 2.61
N THR A 19 -6.06 7.79 1.57
CA THR A 19 -5.86 6.41 1.16
C THR A 19 -5.13 5.64 2.26
N TYR A 20 -4.11 6.27 2.84
CA TYR A 20 -3.35 5.67 3.91
C TYR A 20 -4.30 5.31 5.06
N ALA A 21 -5.14 6.26 5.46
CA ALA A 21 -6.04 6.04 6.57
C ALA A 21 -7.02 4.91 6.28
N LYS A 22 -7.51 4.81 5.04
CA LYS A 22 -8.43 3.78 4.68
C LYS A 22 -7.78 2.42 4.73
N ILE A 23 -6.54 2.33 4.26
CA ILE A 23 -5.83 1.06 4.26
C ILE A 23 -5.60 0.61 5.70
N ILE A 24 -5.19 1.53 6.57
CA ILE A 24 -4.96 1.19 7.96
C ILE A 24 -6.28 0.72 8.59
N ASN A 25 -7.37 1.40 8.27
CA ASN A 25 -8.65 1.05 8.85
C ASN A 25 -9.06 -0.36 8.42
N GLU A 26 -8.82 -0.71 7.17
CA GLU A 26 -9.16 -2.04 6.69
C GLU A 26 -8.29 -3.11 7.35
N CYS A 27 -7.04 -2.79 7.59
CA CYS A 27 -6.14 -3.72 8.26
C CYS A 27 -6.61 -3.96 9.70
N GLU A 28 -7.08 -2.89 10.36
CA GLU A 28 -7.56 -3.04 11.72
C GLU A 28 -8.84 -3.88 11.76
N ASN A 29 -9.70 -3.72 10.74
CA ASN A 29 -10.91 -4.50 10.66
C ASN A 29 -10.57 -5.97 10.43
N LEU A 30 -9.56 -6.24 9.62
CA LEU A 30 -9.13 -7.60 9.36
C LEU A 30 -8.67 -8.24 10.66
N LYS A 31 -7.89 -7.52 11.43
CA LYS A 31 -7.38 -8.05 12.69
C LYS A 31 -8.53 -8.35 13.64
N LYS A 32 -9.50 -7.48 13.64
CA LYS A 32 -10.62 -7.64 14.53
C LYS A 32 -11.46 -8.82 14.13
N ASN A 33 -11.70 -9.02 12.86
CA ASN A 33 -12.51 -10.10 12.38
C ASN A 33 -11.84 -11.47 12.43
N THR A 34 -10.54 -11.52 12.37
CA THR A 34 -9.81 -12.78 12.33
C THR A 34 -8.98 -13.01 13.56
N ASN A 35 -8.74 -11.94 14.30
CA ASN A 35 -7.90 -11.99 15.48
C ASN A 35 -6.47 -12.33 15.10
N CYS A 36 -6.04 -11.98 13.92
CA CYS A 36 -4.70 -12.33 13.46
C CYS A 36 -3.66 -11.37 14.01
N PRO A 37 -2.43 -11.81 14.11
CA PRO A 37 -1.37 -10.95 14.61
C PRO A 37 -0.86 -10.02 13.53
N ASN A 38 -0.10 -9.03 13.92
CA ASN A 38 0.44 -8.07 13.00
C ASN A 38 1.27 -8.70 11.88
N GLU A 39 1.95 -9.79 12.17
CA GLU A 39 2.74 -10.45 11.17
C GLU A 39 1.89 -10.91 10.00
N GLN A 40 0.65 -11.32 10.25
CA GLN A 40 -0.20 -11.77 9.18
C GLN A 40 -0.67 -10.59 8.33
N VAL A 41 -0.86 -9.44 8.94
CA VAL A 41 -1.21 -8.24 8.21
C VAL A 41 -0.04 -7.86 7.32
N LEU A 42 1.17 -7.97 7.86
CA LEU A 42 2.37 -7.62 7.11
C LEU A 42 2.52 -8.54 5.90
N VAL A 43 2.24 -9.81 6.06
CA VAL A 43 2.34 -10.76 4.97
C VAL A 43 1.34 -10.38 3.87
N LEU A 44 0.13 -10.04 4.25
CA LEU A 44 -0.87 -9.66 3.28
C LEU A 44 -0.44 -8.41 2.52
N LEU A 45 0.07 -7.42 3.24
CA LEU A 45 0.52 -6.19 2.61
C LEU A 45 1.68 -6.46 1.66
N SER A 46 2.54 -7.41 2.01
CA SER A 46 3.66 -7.76 1.16
C SER A 46 3.18 -8.42 -0.13
N VAL A 47 2.14 -9.24 -0.05
CA VAL A 47 1.59 -9.88 -1.21
C VAL A 47 0.97 -8.82 -2.13
N ILE A 48 0.27 -7.87 -1.54
CA ILE A 48 -0.35 -6.81 -2.32
C ILE A 48 0.75 -5.98 -2.99
N ALA A 49 1.81 -5.66 -2.24
CA ALA A 49 2.89 -4.86 -2.77
C ALA A 49 3.57 -5.56 -3.96
N SER A 50 3.65 -6.89 -3.91
CA SER A 50 4.33 -7.61 -4.96
C SER A 50 3.62 -7.47 -6.31
N ASN A 51 2.32 -7.17 -6.32
CA ASN A 51 1.61 -7.00 -7.55
C ASN A 51 2.15 -5.81 -8.31
N TYR A 52 2.56 -4.77 -7.58
CA TYR A 52 3.05 -3.56 -8.21
C TYR A 52 4.53 -3.67 -8.55
N ALA A 53 5.25 -4.40 -7.74
CA ALA A 53 6.66 -4.59 -7.99
C ALA A 53 6.88 -5.41 -9.27
N ILE A 54 6.07 -6.41 -9.49
CA ILE A 54 6.19 -7.23 -10.65
C ILE A 54 5.92 -6.44 -11.88
N THR A 55 4.92 -5.58 -11.84
CA THR A 55 4.60 -4.76 -12.97
C THR A 55 5.75 -3.86 -13.32
N THR A 56 6.39 -3.31 -12.34
CA THR A 56 7.48 -2.43 -12.54
C THR A 56 8.61 -3.13 -13.20
N GLU A 57 8.91 -4.30 -12.76
CA GLU A 57 9.96 -5.00 -13.31
C GLU A 57 9.73 -5.35 -14.69
N LYS A 58 8.60 -5.68 -15.08
CA LYS A 58 8.40 -5.98 -16.37
C LYS A 58 8.70 -4.90 -17.23
N ASN A 59 8.47 -3.75 -16.89
CA ASN A 59 8.77 -2.67 -17.71
C ASN A 59 10.12 -2.48 -18.02
N GLU A 60 10.93 -2.93 -17.28
CA GLU A 60 12.22 -2.74 -17.50
C GLU A 60 12.71 -3.36 -18.54
N ASN A 61 12.34 -4.23 -18.93
CA ASN A 61 12.93 -4.85 -19.89
C ASN A 61 12.62 -4.63 -20.95
#